data_cdbb7c8d7d87b3cec721ba972b9fe1e7
#
_entry.id   cdbb7c8d7d87b3cec721ba972b9fe1e7
#
_cell.length_a   1.000
_cell.length_b   1.000
_cell.length_c   1.000
_cell.angle_alpha   90.00
_cell.angle_beta   90.00
_cell.angle_gamma   90.00
#
_symmetry.space_group_name_H-M   'P 1'
#
loop_
_entity.id
_entity.type
_entity.pdbx_description
1 polymer ?
#
loop_
_entity_poly.entity_id
_entity_poly.type
_entity_poly.pdbx_seq_one_letter_code
_entity_poly.pdbx_strand_id
1 'polypeptide(L)'
;MKKLLSMVLCAMMALTLAGCGGSSDDSSTYTYSSELDIKNLDSSDADDGCSFTALHAIIDGLMKPAKDGTTTYGIAKSSEVSEDGLTHTYKLRDAKWSNGDAVTANDFVYAWQRIFKKKGNYYYMFCDGIANIAGAQELSDKIDAEQDLTDEDLNKLGVKAVDDKTLEITTTTRVSFFDELMSFPCFYPINEKFCEKQGDKYGKSADSILGNGAFVMTNWEPGSVAEFEKNDKYYDAKTVKIDKLVMKLVQDPKVAA
;
A
#
# COMPACT_ATOMS: atom_id res chain seq x y z
N MET A 1 36.07 -17.54 61.41
CA MET A 1 34.79 -17.98 60.86
C MET A 1 33.92 -16.81 60.34
N LYS A 2 33.76 -15.70 61.07
CA LYS A 2 32.91 -14.57 60.60
C LYS A 2 33.42 -13.85 59.32
N LYS A 3 34.73 -13.77 59.07
CA LYS A 3 35.31 -13.18 57.86
C LYS A 3 35.17 -14.05 56.60
N LEU A 4 35.15 -15.38 56.74
CA LEU A 4 34.94 -16.30 55.62
C LEU A 4 33.47 -16.29 55.16
N LEU A 5 32.55 -16.15 56.14
CA LEU A 5 31.10 -16.07 55.83
C LEU A 5 30.72 -14.81 55.05
N SER A 6 31.41 -13.69 55.33
CA SER A 6 31.21 -12.39 54.64
C SER A 6 31.72 -12.44 53.21
N MET A 7 32.81 -13.13 52.90
CA MET A 7 33.34 -13.29 51.56
C MET A 7 32.46 -14.20 50.66
N VAL A 8 31.87 -15.24 51.24
CA VAL A 8 30.97 -16.15 50.51
C VAL A 8 29.66 -15.44 50.18
N LEU A 9 29.16 -14.56 51.05
CA LEU A 9 27.93 -13.80 50.81
C LEU A 9 28.15 -12.73 49.73
N CYS A 10 29.31 -12.07 49.66
CA CYS A 10 29.66 -11.14 48.58
C CYS A 10 29.86 -11.83 47.22
N ALA A 11 30.43 -13.05 47.23
CA ALA A 11 30.59 -13.84 46.00
C ALA A 11 29.25 -14.34 45.42
N MET A 12 28.26 -14.67 46.27
CA MET A 12 26.92 -15.03 45.81
C MET A 12 26.12 -13.83 45.24
N MET A 13 26.33 -12.59 45.75
CA MET A 13 25.69 -11.42 45.16
C MET A 13 26.32 -10.98 43.83
N ALA A 14 27.57 -11.30 43.55
CA ALA A 14 28.24 -11.02 42.30
C ALA A 14 27.81 -11.96 41.13
N LEU A 15 27.29 -13.13 41.45
CA LEU A 15 26.81 -14.12 40.44
C LEU A 15 25.36 -13.87 39.99
N THR A 16 24.59 -13.01 40.63
CA THR A 16 23.21 -12.68 40.24
C THR A 16 23.09 -11.49 39.29
N LEU A 17 24.21 -10.83 38.96
CA LEU A 17 24.24 -9.72 37.98
C LEU A 17 24.67 -10.15 36.55
N ALA A 18 24.94 -11.43 36.35
CA ALA A 18 25.32 -11.96 35.02
C ALA A 18 24.15 -12.64 34.25
N GLY A 19 22.91 -12.45 34.71
CA GLY A 19 21.73 -13.12 34.20
C GLY A 19 20.71 -12.23 33.48
N CYS A 20 21.09 -11.05 32.98
CA CYS A 20 20.26 -10.25 32.08
C CYS A 20 21.03 -9.93 30.77
N GLY A 21 21.57 -10.96 30.17
CA GLY A 21 21.87 -10.97 28.75
C GLY A 21 20.60 -11.41 28.03
N GLY A 22 19.55 -10.59 28.07
CA GLY A 22 18.51 -10.67 27.07
C GLY A 22 19.19 -10.42 25.72
N SER A 23 19.16 -11.39 24.82
CA SER A 23 19.34 -11.14 23.41
C SER A 23 18.39 -9.99 23.08
N SER A 24 18.90 -8.78 22.96
CA SER A 24 18.19 -7.72 22.29
C SER A 24 18.06 -8.19 20.86
N ASP A 25 16.93 -8.77 20.51
CA ASP A 25 16.42 -8.69 19.16
C ASP A 25 16.36 -7.19 18.90
N ASP A 26 17.31 -6.70 18.11
CA ASP A 26 17.51 -5.28 17.80
C ASP A 26 16.44 -4.79 16.81
N SER A 27 15.32 -5.52 16.70
CA SER A 27 14.21 -5.21 15.81
C SER A 27 13.35 -4.09 16.39
N SER A 28 13.32 -2.95 15.68
CA SER A 28 12.51 -1.81 16.08
C SER A 28 11.03 -2.06 15.74
N THR A 29 10.19 -2.22 16.77
CA THR A 29 8.74 -2.39 16.60
C THR A 29 8.01 -1.10 16.94
N TYR A 30 7.12 -0.65 16.04
CA TYR A 30 6.19 0.44 16.30
C TYR A 30 4.77 -0.13 16.43
N THR A 31 4.16 0.07 17.59
CA THR A 31 2.77 -0.35 17.86
C THR A 31 1.88 0.88 17.96
N TYR A 32 0.72 0.83 17.32
CA TYR A 32 -0.32 1.85 17.44
C TYR A 32 -1.70 1.21 17.60
N SER A 33 -2.60 1.96 18.22
CA SER A 33 -4.00 1.55 18.41
C SER A 33 -4.89 2.14 17.33
N SER A 34 -5.87 1.38 16.89
CA SER A 34 -6.96 1.83 16.01
C SER A 34 -8.30 1.49 16.65
N GLU A 35 -9.26 2.40 16.56
CA GLU A 35 -10.65 2.14 16.96
C GLU A 35 -11.45 1.41 15.87
N LEU A 36 -10.98 1.48 14.64
CA LEU A 36 -11.59 0.85 13.47
C LEU A 36 -10.73 -0.29 12.96
N ASP A 37 -11.37 -1.35 12.50
CA ASP A 37 -10.70 -2.50 11.89
C ASP A 37 -10.45 -2.30 10.40
N ILE A 38 -9.46 -3.02 9.87
CA ILE A 38 -9.28 -3.17 8.43
C ILE A 38 -10.41 -4.04 7.90
N LYS A 39 -11.10 -3.58 6.86
CA LYS A 39 -12.20 -4.34 6.25
C LYS A 39 -11.78 -5.06 4.99
N ASN A 40 -10.97 -4.40 4.15
CA ASN A 40 -10.60 -4.90 2.83
C ASN A 40 -9.29 -4.25 2.35
N LEU A 41 -8.38 -5.05 1.82
CA LEU A 41 -7.12 -4.60 1.24
C LEU A 41 -7.09 -4.67 -0.29
N ASP A 42 -8.21 -4.96 -0.93
CA ASP A 42 -8.37 -4.80 -2.37
C ASP A 42 -8.52 -3.30 -2.69
N SER A 43 -7.50 -2.67 -3.27
CA SER A 43 -7.50 -1.24 -3.59
C SER A 43 -8.60 -0.82 -4.59
N SER A 44 -9.17 -1.78 -5.33
CA SER A 44 -10.35 -1.53 -6.18
C SER A 44 -11.66 -1.44 -5.40
N ASP A 45 -11.68 -1.85 -4.11
CA ASP A 45 -12.92 -2.09 -3.37
C ASP A 45 -12.90 -1.53 -1.93
N ALA A 46 -11.69 -1.26 -1.39
CA ALA A 46 -11.53 -0.65 -0.07
C ALA A 46 -12.21 0.72 -0.01
N ASP A 47 -12.94 1.00 1.09
CA ASP A 47 -13.77 2.21 1.24
C ASP A 47 -13.65 2.88 2.61
N ASP A 48 -12.71 2.44 3.44
CA ASP A 48 -12.53 2.97 4.79
C ASP A 48 -11.10 3.40 5.09
N GLY A 49 -10.95 4.37 6.01
CA GLY A 49 -9.66 4.97 6.34
C GLY A 49 -8.65 4.01 6.99
N CYS A 50 -9.13 2.96 7.70
CA CYS A 50 -8.25 1.98 8.31
C CYS A 50 -7.62 1.06 7.25
N SER A 51 -8.43 0.59 6.29
CA SER A 51 -7.98 -0.14 5.12
C SER A 51 -7.00 0.69 4.28
N PHE A 52 -7.28 1.98 4.06
CA PHE A 52 -6.36 2.88 3.35
C PHE A 52 -5.03 3.07 4.07
N THR A 53 -5.06 3.21 5.41
CA THR A 53 -3.82 3.30 6.21
C THR A 53 -2.95 2.05 6.05
N ALA A 54 -3.56 0.87 6.08
CA ALA A 54 -2.86 -0.38 5.83
C ALA A 54 -2.34 -0.48 4.39
N LEU A 55 -3.14 -0.08 3.40
CA LEU A 55 -2.73 -0.05 1.99
C LEU A 55 -1.53 0.89 1.78
N HIS A 56 -1.51 2.08 2.39
CA HIS A 56 -0.36 2.99 2.32
C HIS A 56 0.93 2.40 2.93
N ALA A 57 0.83 1.50 3.90
CA ALA A 57 2.02 0.83 4.45
C ALA A 57 2.59 -0.23 3.51
N ILE A 58 1.72 -0.93 2.75
CA ILE A 58 2.11 -2.10 1.96
C ILE A 58 2.21 -1.84 0.45
N ILE A 59 1.62 -0.76 -0.07
CA ILE A 59 1.63 -0.44 -1.51
C ILE A 59 2.00 1.02 -1.72
N ASP A 60 3.00 1.27 -2.59
CA ASP A 60 3.27 2.58 -3.16
C ASP A 60 2.56 2.68 -4.53
N GLY A 61 1.85 3.80 -4.76
CA GLY A 61 1.31 4.20 -6.06
C GLY A 61 2.36 4.84 -6.97
N LEU A 62 1.93 5.50 -8.05
CA LEU A 62 2.83 6.36 -8.85
C LEU A 62 3.43 7.44 -7.97
N MET A 63 2.59 8.08 -7.16
CA MET A 63 2.95 9.05 -6.15
C MET A 63 2.61 8.49 -4.76
N LYS A 64 3.16 9.08 -3.72
CA LYS A 64 2.89 8.74 -2.32
C LYS A 64 2.92 9.96 -1.42
N PRO A 65 2.24 9.95 -0.26
CA PRO A 65 2.32 11.02 0.72
C PRO A 65 3.74 11.22 1.24
N ALA A 66 4.18 12.46 1.34
CA ALA A 66 5.44 12.86 1.95
C ALA A 66 5.23 13.25 3.43
N LYS A 67 6.33 13.34 4.20
CA LYS A 67 6.29 13.64 5.64
C LYS A 67 5.73 15.01 5.99
N ASP A 68 5.83 15.97 5.08
CA ASP A 68 5.34 17.34 5.22
C ASP A 68 3.88 17.50 4.76
N GLY A 69 3.22 16.41 4.40
CA GLY A 69 1.84 16.40 3.91
C GLY A 69 1.70 16.70 2.40
N THR A 70 2.81 16.94 1.71
CA THR A 70 2.83 17.03 0.25
C THR A 70 2.87 15.66 -0.39
N THR A 71 2.94 15.61 -1.72
CA THR A 71 3.06 14.38 -2.50
C THR A 71 4.46 14.27 -3.09
N THR A 72 5.01 13.07 -3.12
CA THR A 72 6.32 12.76 -3.72
C THR A 72 6.24 11.50 -4.56
N TYR A 73 7.27 11.27 -5.39
CA TYR A 73 7.34 10.08 -6.23
C TYR A 73 7.40 8.78 -5.40
N GLY A 74 6.45 7.88 -5.67
CA GLY A 74 6.41 6.50 -5.21
C GLY A 74 7.10 5.56 -6.19
N ILE A 75 6.32 4.76 -6.92
CA ILE A 75 6.81 3.87 -8.00
C ILE A 75 7.30 4.67 -9.21
N ALA A 76 6.72 5.83 -9.49
CA ALA A 76 7.31 6.74 -10.47
C ALA A 76 8.66 7.27 -9.95
N LYS A 77 9.60 7.52 -10.87
CA LYS A 77 10.86 8.24 -10.60
C LYS A 77 10.89 9.62 -11.25
N SER A 78 10.06 9.85 -12.24
CA SER A 78 9.84 11.12 -12.91
C SER A 78 8.51 11.12 -13.64
N SER A 79 7.97 12.31 -13.92
CA SER A 79 6.81 12.51 -14.75
C SER A 79 7.06 13.67 -15.73
N GLU A 80 6.38 13.62 -16.86
CA GLU A 80 6.34 14.67 -17.87
C GLU A 80 4.88 14.89 -18.26
N VAL A 81 4.52 16.14 -18.50
CA VAL A 81 3.17 16.52 -18.97
C VAL A 81 3.32 17.19 -20.33
N SER A 82 2.48 16.80 -21.29
CA SER A 82 2.45 17.39 -22.64
C SER A 82 2.13 18.89 -22.59
N GLU A 83 2.48 19.62 -23.66
CA GLU A 83 2.26 21.08 -23.75
C GLU A 83 0.78 21.47 -23.60
N ASP A 84 -0.13 20.65 -24.10
CA ASP A 84 -1.58 20.83 -23.93
C ASP A 84 -2.06 20.50 -22.52
N GLY A 85 -1.22 19.85 -21.70
CA GLY A 85 -1.51 19.47 -20.33
C GLY A 85 -2.46 18.26 -20.19
N LEU A 86 -2.63 17.48 -21.26
CA LEU A 86 -3.60 16.38 -21.29
C LEU A 86 -2.96 14.99 -21.21
N THR A 87 -1.68 14.86 -21.53
CA THR A 87 -0.97 13.58 -21.47
C THR A 87 0.08 13.62 -20.38
N HIS A 88 -0.05 12.73 -19.40
CA HIS A 88 0.88 12.54 -18.29
C HIS A 88 1.69 11.26 -18.53
N THR A 89 3.01 11.37 -18.63
CA THR A 89 3.91 10.25 -18.84
C THR A 89 4.75 10.02 -17.58
N TYR A 90 4.58 8.88 -16.94
CA TYR A 90 5.36 8.48 -15.76
C TYR A 90 6.43 7.45 -16.13
N LYS A 91 7.67 7.70 -15.73
CA LYS A 91 8.76 6.73 -15.81
C LYS A 91 8.87 5.99 -14.47
N LEU A 92 8.73 4.67 -14.51
CA LEU A 92 8.76 3.84 -13.30
C LEU A 92 10.21 3.50 -12.92
N ARG A 93 10.44 3.41 -11.62
CA ARG A 93 11.71 2.89 -11.07
C ARG A 93 11.75 1.36 -11.10
N ASP A 94 12.93 0.80 -10.85
CA ASP A 94 13.04 -0.62 -10.61
C ASP A 94 12.50 -0.94 -9.22
N ALA A 95 11.29 -1.44 -9.18
CA ALA A 95 10.59 -1.85 -7.98
C ALA A 95 10.11 -3.29 -8.13
N LYS A 96 9.90 -3.96 -7.00
CA LYS A 96 9.45 -5.34 -6.94
C LYS A 96 8.27 -5.49 -6.01
N TRP A 97 7.39 -6.39 -6.37
CA TRP A 97 6.42 -6.96 -5.46
C TRP A 97 7.08 -7.82 -4.38
N SER A 98 6.42 -8.02 -3.26
CA SER A 98 6.95 -8.81 -2.12
C SER A 98 7.24 -10.28 -2.48
N ASN A 99 6.62 -10.84 -3.52
CA ASN A 99 6.94 -12.15 -4.06
C ASN A 99 8.19 -12.15 -4.97
N GLY A 100 8.71 -10.97 -5.36
CA GLY A 100 9.90 -10.80 -6.20
C GLY A 100 9.61 -10.46 -7.65
N ASP A 101 8.35 -10.51 -8.11
CA ASP A 101 7.96 -10.07 -9.45
C ASP A 101 8.29 -8.58 -9.64
N ALA A 102 8.60 -8.16 -10.86
CA ALA A 102 8.80 -6.75 -11.17
C ALA A 102 7.47 -5.99 -11.10
N VAL A 103 7.49 -4.76 -10.58
CA VAL A 103 6.38 -3.81 -10.76
C VAL A 103 6.52 -3.18 -12.14
N THR A 104 5.43 -3.24 -12.91
CA THR A 104 5.39 -2.79 -14.31
C THR A 104 4.25 -1.79 -14.54
N ALA A 105 4.28 -1.09 -15.67
CA ALA A 105 3.19 -0.22 -16.09
C ALA A 105 1.87 -1.00 -16.32
N ASN A 106 1.96 -2.28 -16.69
CA ASN A 106 0.78 -3.13 -16.86
C ASN A 106 0.04 -3.39 -15.53
N ASP A 107 0.74 -3.40 -14.39
CA ASP A 107 0.08 -3.55 -13.08
C ASP A 107 -0.89 -2.37 -12.78
N PHE A 108 -0.57 -1.16 -13.28
CA PHE A 108 -1.46 0.00 -13.20
C PHE A 108 -2.62 -0.10 -14.19
N VAL A 109 -2.35 -0.47 -15.44
CA VAL A 109 -3.40 -0.65 -16.47
C VAL A 109 -4.42 -1.68 -16.00
N TYR A 110 -3.95 -2.84 -15.54
CA TYR A 110 -4.81 -3.88 -14.99
C TYR A 110 -5.65 -3.39 -13.81
N ALA A 111 -5.02 -2.73 -12.83
CA ALA A 111 -5.71 -2.23 -11.64
C ALA A 111 -6.83 -1.25 -11.98
N TRP A 112 -6.57 -0.32 -12.93
CA TRP A 112 -7.50 0.72 -13.32
C TRP A 112 -8.64 0.19 -14.18
N GLN A 113 -8.40 -0.78 -15.05
CA GLN A 113 -9.47 -1.49 -15.76
C GLN A 113 -10.31 -2.34 -14.82
N ARG A 114 -9.65 -2.98 -13.85
CA ARG A 114 -10.29 -3.85 -12.87
C ARG A 114 -11.26 -3.12 -11.95
N ILE A 115 -10.97 -1.89 -11.52
CA ILE A 115 -11.88 -1.13 -10.65
C ILE A 115 -13.22 -0.87 -11.34
N PHE A 116 -13.23 -0.58 -12.65
CA PHE A 116 -14.47 -0.46 -13.44
C PHE A 116 -15.16 -1.81 -13.61
N LYS A 117 -14.41 -2.84 -13.98
CA LYS A 117 -14.95 -4.20 -14.18
C LYS A 117 -15.63 -4.74 -12.93
N LYS A 118 -15.08 -4.44 -11.75
CA LYS A 118 -15.65 -4.81 -10.44
C LYS A 118 -16.77 -3.87 -9.97
N LYS A 119 -16.96 -2.72 -10.61
CA LYS A 119 -17.83 -1.63 -10.12
C LYS A 119 -17.42 -1.22 -8.70
N GLY A 120 -16.08 -1.10 -8.46
CA GLY A 120 -15.49 -0.82 -7.16
C GLY A 120 -15.89 0.54 -6.62
N ASN A 121 -15.76 0.76 -5.30
CA ASN A 121 -16.34 1.94 -4.62
C ASN A 121 -15.83 3.29 -5.14
N TYR A 122 -14.61 3.35 -5.68
CA TYR A 122 -13.97 4.62 -6.07
C TYR A 122 -13.72 4.76 -7.58
N TYR A 123 -14.39 3.99 -8.46
CA TYR A 123 -14.24 4.18 -9.90
C TYR A 123 -14.59 5.60 -10.37
N TYR A 124 -15.51 6.27 -9.69
CA TYR A 124 -15.89 7.65 -10.01
C TYR A 124 -14.74 8.66 -9.88
N MET A 125 -13.70 8.34 -9.10
CA MET A 125 -12.50 9.18 -8.96
C MET A 125 -11.74 9.36 -10.28
N PHE A 126 -11.92 8.44 -11.23
CA PHE A 126 -11.32 8.49 -12.56
C PHE A 126 -12.09 9.41 -13.53
N CYS A 127 -13.37 9.68 -13.21
CA CYS A 127 -14.33 10.32 -14.11
C CYS A 127 -14.17 11.86 -14.17
N ASP A 128 -15.05 12.49 -14.95
CA ASP A 128 -15.10 13.92 -15.16
C ASP A 128 -15.34 14.69 -13.86
N GLY A 129 -14.65 15.83 -13.72
CA GLY A 129 -14.69 16.66 -12.51
C GLY A 129 -13.70 16.26 -11.41
N ILE A 130 -13.02 15.08 -11.51
CA ILE A 130 -11.98 14.65 -10.58
C ILE A 130 -10.69 14.40 -11.35
N ALA A 131 -10.39 13.15 -11.75
CA ALA A 131 -9.16 12.86 -12.50
C ALA A 131 -9.30 13.12 -14.01
N ASN A 132 -10.53 13.20 -14.53
CA ASN A 132 -10.85 13.43 -15.94
C ASN A 132 -10.11 12.46 -16.90
N ILE A 133 -9.92 11.20 -16.50
CA ILE A 133 -9.23 10.23 -17.36
C ILE A 133 -10.10 9.93 -18.56
N ALA A 134 -9.54 10.00 -19.76
CA ALA A 134 -10.27 9.78 -21.00
C ALA A 134 -10.95 8.39 -20.98
N GLY A 135 -12.21 8.32 -21.42
CA GLY A 135 -13.02 7.11 -21.43
C GLY A 135 -13.61 6.69 -20.07
N ALA A 136 -13.15 7.27 -18.95
CA ALA A 136 -13.64 6.88 -17.63
C ALA A 136 -15.12 7.21 -17.43
N GLN A 137 -15.57 8.41 -17.88
CA GLN A 137 -16.98 8.78 -17.79
C GLN A 137 -17.88 7.85 -18.58
N GLU A 138 -17.47 7.44 -19.80
CA GLU A 138 -18.24 6.49 -20.62
C GLU A 138 -18.40 5.13 -19.93
N LEU A 139 -17.36 4.66 -19.23
CA LEU A 139 -17.42 3.42 -18.43
C LEU A 139 -18.37 3.58 -17.26
N SER A 140 -18.32 4.72 -16.56
CA SER A 140 -19.23 5.05 -15.45
C SER A 140 -20.68 5.08 -15.92
N ASP A 141 -20.97 5.77 -17.02
CA ASP A 141 -22.33 5.87 -17.57
C ASP A 141 -22.91 4.50 -17.93
N LYS A 142 -22.07 3.59 -18.43
CA LYS A 142 -22.50 2.19 -18.68
C LYS A 142 -22.79 1.43 -17.40
N ILE A 143 -21.98 1.61 -16.35
CA ILE A 143 -22.20 1.00 -15.02
C ILE A 143 -23.53 1.51 -14.45
N ASP A 144 -23.80 2.80 -14.53
CA ASP A 144 -25.03 3.44 -14.02
C ASP A 144 -26.27 2.97 -14.81
N ALA A 145 -26.07 2.65 -16.09
CA ALA A 145 -27.10 2.05 -16.94
C ALA A 145 -27.22 0.52 -16.78
N GLU A 146 -26.55 -0.06 -15.77
CA GLU A 146 -26.53 -1.51 -15.49
C GLU A 146 -26.02 -2.38 -16.68
N GLN A 147 -25.21 -1.80 -17.57
CA GLN A 147 -24.62 -2.51 -18.68
C GLN A 147 -23.35 -3.25 -18.25
N ASP A 148 -23.08 -4.38 -18.88
CA ASP A 148 -21.80 -5.07 -18.71
C ASP A 148 -20.71 -4.38 -19.52
N LEU A 149 -19.55 -4.23 -18.93
CA LEU A 149 -18.36 -3.70 -19.61
C LEU A 149 -17.65 -4.81 -20.37
N THR A 150 -17.36 -4.56 -21.64
CA THR A 150 -16.53 -5.44 -22.46
C THR A 150 -15.05 -5.07 -22.34
N ASP A 151 -14.15 -5.97 -22.72
CA ASP A 151 -12.72 -5.65 -22.78
C ASP A 151 -12.44 -4.52 -23.80
N GLU A 152 -13.24 -4.40 -24.87
CA GLU A 152 -13.15 -3.27 -25.81
C GLU A 152 -13.49 -1.93 -25.11
N ASP A 153 -14.48 -1.92 -24.22
CA ASP A 153 -14.81 -0.72 -23.43
C ASP A 153 -13.67 -0.35 -22.48
N LEU A 154 -13.15 -1.33 -21.74
CA LEU A 154 -12.05 -1.13 -20.81
C LEU A 154 -10.77 -0.63 -21.51
N ASN A 155 -10.51 -1.06 -22.73
CA ASN A 155 -9.37 -0.61 -23.53
C ASN A 155 -9.47 0.84 -24.04
N LYS A 156 -10.65 1.48 -23.89
CA LYS A 156 -10.83 2.92 -24.18
C LYS A 156 -10.40 3.81 -23.03
N LEU A 157 -10.18 3.23 -21.82
CA LEU A 157 -9.69 3.99 -20.69
C LEU A 157 -8.32 4.60 -21.02
N GLY A 158 -8.15 5.89 -20.77
CA GLY A 158 -6.95 6.67 -21.07
C GLY A 158 -5.76 6.33 -20.20
N VAL A 159 -5.41 5.04 -20.10
CA VAL A 159 -4.22 4.52 -19.41
C VAL A 159 -3.56 3.48 -20.30
N LYS A 160 -2.24 3.59 -20.50
CA LYS A 160 -1.49 2.74 -21.40
C LYS A 160 -0.08 2.44 -20.88
N ALA A 161 0.30 1.19 -20.86
CA ALA A 161 1.71 0.79 -20.73
C ALA A 161 2.37 0.94 -22.11
N VAL A 162 3.24 1.93 -22.25
CA VAL A 162 4.05 2.13 -23.47
C VAL A 162 5.14 1.07 -23.54
N ASP A 163 5.71 0.76 -22.41
CA ASP A 163 6.63 -0.33 -22.11
C ASP A 163 6.51 -0.70 -20.62
N ASP A 164 7.26 -1.68 -20.13
CA ASP A 164 7.19 -2.14 -18.73
C ASP A 164 7.47 -1.02 -17.72
N LYS A 165 8.15 0.07 -18.11
CA LYS A 165 8.59 1.14 -17.22
C LYS A 165 8.04 2.51 -17.61
N THR A 166 7.15 2.57 -18.56
CA THR A 166 6.54 3.82 -19.01
C THR A 166 5.02 3.69 -19.03
N LEU A 167 4.37 4.45 -18.15
CA LEU A 167 2.92 4.57 -18.11
C LEU A 167 2.52 5.93 -18.69
N GLU A 168 1.61 5.91 -19.63
CA GLU A 168 1.00 7.10 -20.24
C GLU A 168 -0.48 7.17 -19.81
N ILE A 169 -0.89 8.35 -19.37
CA ILE A 169 -2.26 8.62 -18.93
C ILE A 169 -2.77 9.83 -19.70
N THR A 170 -3.94 9.69 -20.32
CA THR A 170 -4.60 10.76 -21.06
C THR A 170 -5.83 11.24 -20.31
N THR A 171 -5.94 12.55 -20.12
CA THR A 171 -7.09 13.23 -19.52
C THR A 171 -7.89 14.00 -20.56
N THR A 172 -9.17 14.23 -20.30
CA THR A 172 -10.05 15.05 -21.17
C THR A 172 -9.87 16.55 -20.93
N THR A 173 -9.39 16.92 -19.74
CA THR A 173 -9.10 18.31 -19.34
C THR A 173 -7.88 18.36 -18.45
N ARG A 174 -7.26 19.54 -18.29
CA ARG A 174 -6.14 19.73 -17.37
C ARG A 174 -6.58 19.57 -15.91
N VAL A 175 -5.81 18.82 -15.14
CA VAL A 175 -6.03 18.59 -13.70
C VAL A 175 -4.78 19.05 -12.94
N SER A 176 -4.87 20.16 -12.21
CA SER A 176 -3.72 20.77 -11.51
C SER A 176 -3.22 19.97 -10.32
N PHE A 177 -4.07 19.10 -9.77
CA PHE A 177 -3.79 18.23 -8.60
C PHE A 177 -3.70 16.75 -9.00
N PHE A 178 -3.32 16.48 -10.26
CA PHE A 178 -3.30 15.10 -10.79
C PHE A 178 -2.30 14.20 -10.04
N ASP A 179 -1.12 14.72 -9.72
CA ASP A 179 -0.10 13.97 -8.98
C ASP A 179 -0.58 13.63 -7.56
N GLU A 180 -1.34 14.49 -6.89
CA GLU A 180 -1.93 14.22 -5.59
C GLU A 180 -2.92 13.06 -5.66
N LEU A 181 -3.76 13.01 -6.71
CA LEU A 181 -4.68 11.89 -6.92
C LEU A 181 -3.94 10.55 -7.07
N MET A 182 -2.79 10.54 -7.74
CA MET A 182 -2.00 9.32 -7.96
C MET A 182 -1.41 8.73 -6.68
N SER A 183 -1.54 9.40 -5.54
CA SER A 183 -1.19 8.89 -4.21
C SER A 183 -2.37 8.21 -3.49
N PHE A 184 -3.59 8.28 -4.02
CA PHE A 184 -4.78 7.71 -3.40
C PHE A 184 -4.92 6.21 -3.75
N PRO A 185 -5.36 5.35 -2.82
CA PRO A 185 -5.34 3.90 -2.99
C PRO A 185 -6.06 3.34 -4.21
N CYS A 186 -7.15 3.97 -4.69
CA CYS A 186 -7.84 3.47 -5.88
C CYS A 186 -7.00 3.52 -7.17
N PHE A 187 -5.92 4.34 -7.18
CA PHE A 187 -4.96 4.44 -8.30
C PHE A 187 -3.73 3.53 -8.12
N TYR A 188 -3.69 2.70 -7.07
CA TYR A 188 -2.55 1.81 -6.83
C TYR A 188 -2.47 0.68 -7.85
N PRO A 189 -1.25 0.18 -8.11
CA PRO A 189 -1.06 -0.97 -9.00
C PRO A 189 -1.52 -2.25 -8.32
N ILE A 190 -1.88 -3.24 -9.12
CA ILE A 190 -2.21 -4.60 -8.67
C ILE A 190 -1.41 -5.59 -9.54
N ASN A 191 -0.73 -6.54 -8.90
CA ASN A 191 -0.11 -7.64 -9.63
C ASN A 191 -1.20 -8.55 -10.20
N GLU A 192 -1.44 -8.47 -11.52
CA GLU A 192 -2.49 -9.19 -12.22
C GLU A 192 -2.44 -10.70 -11.93
N LYS A 193 -1.28 -11.32 -12.18
CA LYS A 193 -1.10 -12.77 -12.02
C LYS A 193 -1.42 -13.25 -10.61
N PHE A 194 -1.03 -12.50 -9.59
CA PHE A 194 -1.33 -12.84 -8.21
C PHE A 194 -2.81 -12.63 -7.90
N CYS A 195 -3.36 -11.47 -8.29
CA CYS A 195 -4.76 -11.13 -8.07
C CYS A 195 -5.70 -12.17 -8.68
N GLU A 196 -5.47 -12.57 -9.94
CA GLU A 196 -6.25 -13.57 -10.63
C GLU A 196 -6.16 -14.95 -9.97
N LYS A 197 -4.96 -15.33 -9.50
CA LYS A 197 -4.77 -16.57 -8.74
C LYS A 197 -5.57 -16.58 -7.42
N GLN A 198 -5.70 -15.43 -6.75
CA GLN A 198 -6.47 -15.31 -5.51
C GLN A 198 -7.98 -15.27 -5.76
N GLY A 199 -8.40 -14.75 -6.90
CA GLY A 199 -9.82 -14.58 -7.24
C GLY A 199 -10.55 -13.78 -6.16
N ASP A 200 -11.68 -14.29 -5.67
CA ASP A 200 -12.53 -13.62 -4.67
C ASP A 200 -11.86 -13.47 -3.28
N LYS A 201 -10.72 -14.09 -3.05
CA LYS A 201 -9.97 -13.97 -1.80
C LYS A 201 -9.01 -12.78 -1.80
N TYR A 202 -8.73 -12.16 -2.96
CA TYR A 202 -7.78 -11.06 -3.05
C TYR A 202 -8.13 -9.94 -2.07
N GLY A 203 -7.12 -9.52 -1.27
CA GLY A 203 -7.25 -8.44 -0.28
C GLY A 203 -8.03 -8.79 1.00
N LYS A 204 -8.39 -10.07 1.25
CA LYS A 204 -9.20 -10.50 2.42
C LYS A 204 -8.40 -11.14 3.54
N SER A 205 -7.09 -11.37 3.35
CA SER A 205 -6.18 -11.94 4.35
C SER A 205 -4.73 -11.55 4.03
N ALA A 206 -3.83 -11.69 4.98
CA ALA A 206 -2.42 -11.36 4.82
C ALA A 206 -1.75 -12.12 3.67
N ASP A 207 -2.12 -13.37 3.44
CA ASP A 207 -1.59 -14.23 2.37
C ASP A 207 -2.26 -13.99 1.00
N SER A 208 -3.33 -13.20 0.96
CA SER A 208 -4.08 -12.88 -0.26
C SER A 208 -3.83 -11.48 -0.81
N ILE A 209 -2.80 -10.78 -0.30
CA ILE A 209 -2.36 -9.47 -0.79
C ILE A 209 -0.86 -9.47 -1.04
N LEU A 210 -0.41 -8.81 -2.11
CA LEU A 210 0.99 -8.48 -2.34
C LEU A 210 1.22 -7.00 -2.12
N GLY A 211 2.35 -6.66 -1.50
CA GLY A 211 2.82 -5.29 -1.36
C GLY A 211 4.04 -5.03 -2.26
N ASN A 212 4.21 -3.78 -2.65
CA ASN A 212 5.42 -3.23 -3.27
C ASN A 212 5.98 -2.07 -2.45
N GLY A 213 5.34 -1.75 -1.32
CA GLY A 213 5.66 -0.65 -0.40
C GLY A 213 6.68 -1.04 0.67
N ALA A 214 6.80 -0.15 1.68
CA ALA A 214 7.81 -0.26 2.74
C ALA A 214 7.62 -1.48 3.65
N PHE A 215 6.41 -1.99 3.78
CA PHE A 215 6.07 -3.13 4.62
C PHE A 215 5.29 -4.19 3.84
N VAL A 216 5.27 -5.41 4.40
CA VAL A 216 4.45 -6.54 3.97
C VAL A 216 3.57 -6.94 5.14
N MET A 217 2.29 -7.16 4.93
CA MET A 217 1.42 -7.71 5.96
C MET A 217 1.75 -9.18 6.17
N THR A 218 2.07 -9.54 7.41
CA THR A 218 2.44 -10.91 7.79
C THR A 218 1.38 -11.61 8.63
N ASN A 219 0.56 -10.84 9.33
CA ASN A 219 -0.58 -11.36 10.08
C ASN A 219 -1.75 -10.37 10.03
N TRP A 220 -2.96 -10.91 9.96
CA TRP A 220 -4.18 -10.13 10.09
C TRP A 220 -5.26 -11.00 10.74
N GLU A 221 -5.57 -10.64 11.98
CA GLU A 221 -6.64 -11.22 12.77
C GLU A 221 -7.76 -10.16 12.91
N PRO A 222 -8.83 -10.25 12.10
CA PRO A 222 -9.93 -9.30 12.17
C PRO A 222 -10.50 -9.15 13.58
N GLY A 223 -10.72 -7.93 14.01
CA GLY A 223 -11.20 -7.62 15.37
C GLY A 223 -10.11 -7.63 16.45
N SER A 224 -8.84 -7.84 16.11
CA SER A 224 -7.75 -7.99 17.06
C SER A 224 -6.47 -7.24 16.67
N VAL A 225 -5.74 -7.75 15.68
CA VAL A 225 -4.40 -7.24 15.35
C VAL A 225 -4.08 -7.41 13.87
N ALA A 226 -3.35 -6.44 13.33
CA ALA A 226 -2.63 -6.57 12.06
C ALA A 226 -1.14 -6.30 12.27
N GLU A 227 -0.30 -7.15 11.70
CA GLU A 227 1.15 -7.08 11.79
C GLU A 227 1.77 -6.96 10.42
N PHE A 228 2.77 -6.09 10.35
CA PHE A 228 3.48 -5.79 9.12
C PHE A 228 4.98 -5.84 9.39
N GLU A 229 5.72 -6.50 8.53
CA GLU A 229 7.17 -6.55 8.59
C GLU A 229 7.79 -5.74 7.46
N LYS A 230 8.98 -5.23 7.71
CA LYS A 230 9.75 -4.48 6.72
C LYS A 230 9.93 -5.31 5.45
N ASN A 231 9.68 -4.69 4.31
CA ASN A 231 9.86 -5.30 3.00
C ASN A 231 11.29 -5.12 2.51
N ASP A 232 12.10 -6.17 2.57
CA ASP A 232 13.48 -6.14 2.08
C ASP A 232 13.60 -5.93 0.56
N LYS A 233 12.50 -6.13 -0.19
CA LYS A 233 12.44 -5.90 -1.63
C LYS A 233 11.96 -4.51 -2.01
N TYR A 234 11.59 -3.70 -1.01
CA TYR A 234 11.22 -2.31 -1.24
C TYR A 234 12.39 -1.54 -1.86
N TYR A 235 12.11 -0.75 -2.90
CA TYR A 235 13.17 -0.04 -3.63
C TYR A 235 14.00 0.92 -2.75
N ASP A 236 13.41 1.39 -1.65
CA ASP A 236 14.04 2.30 -0.68
C ASP A 236 14.13 1.69 0.73
N ALA A 237 14.29 0.37 0.84
CA ALA A 237 14.33 -0.36 2.11
C ALA A 237 15.38 0.19 3.10
N LYS A 238 16.45 0.82 2.62
CA LYS A 238 17.50 1.40 3.48
C LYS A 238 17.02 2.60 4.31
N THR A 239 15.97 3.30 3.86
CA THR A 239 15.39 4.45 4.58
C THR A 239 14.38 4.04 5.65
N VAL A 240 13.84 2.81 5.55
CA VAL A 240 12.89 2.26 6.51
C VAL A 240 13.63 1.86 7.78
N LYS A 241 13.32 2.55 8.90
CA LYS A 241 13.99 2.40 10.21
C LYS A 241 13.25 1.46 11.16
N ILE A 242 11.99 1.17 10.86
CA ILE A 242 11.12 0.32 11.67
C ILE A 242 11.12 -1.05 11.00
N ASP A 243 11.34 -2.11 11.79
CA ASP A 243 11.35 -3.47 11.27
C ASP A 243 9.95 -4.10 11.31
N LYS A 244 9.13 -3.68 12.29
CA LYS A 244 7.77 -4.21 12.45
C LYS A 244 6.78 -3.10 12.81
N LEU A 245 5.61 -3.09 12.15
CA LEU A 245 4.45 -2.32 12.55
C LEU A 245 3.39 -3.28 13.13
N VAL A 246 2.75 -2.86 14.23
CA VAL A 246 1.65 -3.60 14.84
C VAL A 246 0.49 -2.65 15.04
N MET A 247 -0.61 -2.90 14.36
CA MET A 247 -1.89 -2.23 14.58
C MET A 247 -2.72 -3.10 15.52
N LYS A 248 -3.09 -2.56 16.69
CA LYS A 248 -4.00 -3.23 17.63
C LYS A 248 -5.36 -2.58 17.56
N LEU A 249 -6.39 -3.40 17.38
CA LEU A 249 -7.76 -2.90 17.50
C LEU A 249 -8.11 -2.72 18.97
N VAL A 250 -8.45 -1.50 19.37
CA VAL A 250 -8.87 -1.16 20.74
C VAL A 250 -10.18 -0.40 20.65
N GLN A 251 -11.28 -1.11 20.89
CA GLN A 251 -12.64 -0.54 20.80
C GLN A 251 -13.00 0.40 21.95
N ASP A 252 -12.31 0.29 23.09
CA ASP A 252 -12.48 1.23 24.23
C ASP A 252 -11.26 2.15 24.34
N PRO A 253 -11.40 3.46 24.04
CA PRO A 253 -10.30 4.43 24.12
C PRO A 253 -9.65 4.52 25.50
N LYS A 254 -10.36 4.12 26.57
CA LYS A 254 -9.83 4.12 27.95
C LYS A 254 -8.77 3.04 28.19
N VAL A 255 -8.69 2.05 27.29
CA VAL A 255 -7.73 0.93 27.38
C VAL A 255 -6.49 1.21 26.49
N ALA A 256 -6.56 2.22 25.62
CA ALA A 256 -5.51 2.57 24.67
C ALA A 256 -4.37 3.43 25.27
N ALA A 257 -4.44 3.78 26.57
CA ALA A 257 -3.48 4.65 27.26
C ALA A 257 -2.32 3.88 27.91
#